data_a8ca7d7e626a70a08036a6e4569afe46
#
_entry.id   a8ca7d7e626a70a08036a6e4569afe46
#
_cell.length_a   1.000
_cell.length_b   1.000
_cell.length_c   1.000
_cell.angle_alpha   90.00
_cell.angle_beta   90.00
_cell.angle_gamma   90.00
#
_symmetry.space_group_name_H-M   'P 1'
#
loop_
_entity.id
_entity.type
_entity.pdbx_description
1 polymer ?
#
loop_
_entity_poly.entity_id
_entity_poly.type
_entity_poly.pdbx_seq_one_letter_code
_entity_poly.pdbx_strand_id
1 'polypeptide(L)' 'MDIQNGNKAHLDTDFREWVKSPLSNPNGNQCVELSFTSDAVGMRDSQNPDGAVLVFDNDEWNAFVGAVESGFFQHR' A
#
# COMPACT_ATOMS: atom_id res chain seq x y z
N MET A 1 3.36 7.46 9.42
CA MET A 1 3.48 7.04 8.01
C MET A 1 3.90 8.22 7.17
N ASP A 2 4.89 8.00 6.35
CA ASP A 2 5.40 9.03 5.48
C ASP A 2 5.13 8.70 4.04
N ILE A 3 4.92 9.73 3.24
CA ILE A 3 4.83 9.59 1.81
C ILE A 3 6.26 9.56 1.27
N GLN A 4 6.53 8.55 0.49
CA GLN A 4 7.85 8.31 -0.07
C GLN A 4 8.86 8.08 1.03
N ASN A 5 9.93 8.77 1.06
CA ASN A 5 11.04 8.34 1.85
C ASN A 5 11.22 9.02 3.18
N GLY A 6 10.40 9.92 3.60
CA GLY A 6 10.55 10.58 4.88
C GLY A 6 11.47 9.84 5.86
N ASN A 7 10.89 9.26 6.91
CA ASN A 7 11.66 8.49 7.90
C ASN A 7 11.97 7.07 7.45
N LYS A 8 11.62 6.72 6.25
CA LYS A 8 11.74 5.37 5.71
C LYS A 8 12.94 5.20 4.79
N ALA A 9 13.88 6.14 4.84
CA ALA A 9 15.02 6.13 3.91
C ALA A 9 15.89 4.88 4.02
N HIS A 10 15.84 4.19 5.16
CA HIS A 10 16.61 2.96 5.38
C HIS A 10 15.95 1.72 4.78
N LEU A 11 14.72 1.84 4.30
CA LEU A 11 13.98 0.71 3.75
C LEU A 11 14.27 0.57 2.26
N ASP A 12 14.13 -0.68 1.79
CA ASP A 12 14.14 -0.94 0.35
C ASP A 12 12.80 -0.50 -0.22
N THR A 13 12.82 0.57 -0.99
CA THR A 13 11.62 1.11 -1.63
C THR A 13 11.65 0.94 -3.14
N ASP A 14 12.44 0.00 -3.64
CA ASP A 14 12.49 -0.32 -5.06
C ASP A 14 11.30 -1.20 -5.43
N PHE A 15 10.13 -0.59 -5.47
CA PHE A 15 8.89 -1.29 -5.78
C PHE A 15 8.82 -1.54 -7.28
N ARG A 16 8.66 -2.79 -7.67
CA ARG A 16 8.71 -3.18 -9.08
C ARG A 16 7.43 -3.80 -9.59
N GLU A 17 6.85 -4.70 -8.81
CA GLU A 17 5.64 -5.40 -9.24
C GLU A 17 4.47 -4.88 -8.43
N TRP A 18 3.53 -4.29 -9.11
CA TRP A 18 2.34 -3.71 -8.48
C TRP A 18 1.16 -4.62 -8.74
N VAL A 19 0.46 -4.96 -7.66
CA VAL A 19 -0.69 -5.87 -7.74
C VAL A 19 -1.93 -5.19 -7.22
N LYS A 20 -3.05 -5.48 -7.88
CA LYS A 20 -4.37 -5.02 -7.46
C LYS A 20 -5.09 -6.12 -6.71
N SER A 21 -6.02 -5.73 -5.85
CA SER A 21 -6.86 -6.70 -5.18
C SER A 21 -7.69 -7.49 -6.21
N PRO A 22 -7.79 -8.81 -6.07
CA PRO A 22 -8.68 -9.59 -6.94
C PRO A 22 -10.16 -9.29 -6.71
N LEU A 23 -10.47 -8.57 -5.64
CA LEU A 23 -11.85 -8.14 -5.34
C LEU A 23 -12.22 -6.84 -6.03
N SER A 24 -11.28 -6.23 -6.75
CA SER A 24 -11.55 -5.01 -7.49
C SER A 24 -12.53 -5.28 -8.63
N ASN A 25 -13.36 -4.29 -8.93
CA ASN A 25 -14.28 -4.38 -10.05
C ASN A 25 -13.48 -4.55 -11.35
N PRO A 26 -13.70 -5.62 -12.10
CA PRO A 26 -12.92 -5.86 -13.33
C PRO A 26 -13.09 -4.77 -14.38
N ASN A 27 -14.20 -4.04 -14.35
CA ASN A 27 -14.43 -2.95 -15.28
C ASN A 27 -14.03 -1.60 -14.70
N GLY A 28 -13.59 -1.58 -13.45
CA GLY A 28 -13.24 -0.36 -12.75
C GLY A 28 -11.78 -0.06 -12.83
N ASN A 29 -11.47 1.22 -12.77
CA ASN A 29 -10.10 1.70 -12.69
C ASN A 29 -9.74 2.13 -11.28
N GLN A 30 -10.71 2.03 -10.38
CA GLN A 30 -10.62 2.61 -9.04
C GLN A 30 -10.08 1.58 -8.09
N CYS A 31 -8.80 1.35 -8.16
CA CYS A 31 -8.16 0.37 -7.29
C CYS A 31 -6.95 0.97 -6.63
N VAL A 32 -6.61 0.33 -5.53
CA VAL A 32 -5.34 0.53 -4.87
C VAL A 32 -4.39 -0.55 -5.36
N GLU A 33 -3.16 -0.20 -5.61
CA GLU A 33 -2.12 -1.15 -5.97
C GLU A 33 -1.09 -1.23 -4.85
N LEU A 34 -0.59 -2.43 -4.61
CA LEU A 34 0.43 -2.68 -3.60
C LEU A 34 1.66 -3.30 -4.24
N SER A 35 2.80 -2.97 -3.70
CA SER A 35 4.06 -3.59 -4.08
C SER A 35 4.86 -3.90 -2.82
N PHE A 36 5.63 -4.97 -2.86
CA PHE A 36 6.30 -5.50 -1.68
C PHE A 36 7.80 -5.63 -1.93
N THR A 37 8.57 -5.25 -0.94
CA THR A 37 9.97 -5.60 -0.86
C THR A 37 10.17 -6.42 0.41
N SER A 38 11.43 -6.76 0.73
CA SER A 38 11.70 -7.56 1.92
C SER A 38 11.33 -6.83 3.21
N ASP A 39 11.33 -5.50 3.22
CA ASP A 39 11.16 -4.73 4.44
C ASP A 39 10.14 -3.59 4.33
N ALA A 40 9.45 -3.48 3.19
CA ALA A 40 8.50 -2.39 2.99
C ALA A 40 7.32 -2.80 2.13
N VAL A 41 6.24 -2.07 2.28
CA VAL A 41 5.06 -2.17 1.41
C VAL A 41 4.78 -0.80 0.85
N GLY A 42 4.62 -0.74 -0.48
CA GLY A 42 4.20 0.47 -1.16
C GLY A 42 2.73 0.39 -1.54
N MET A 43 2.04 1.51 -1.47
CA MET A 43 0.63 1.61 -1.84
C MET A 43 0.45 2.85 -2.70
N ARG A 44 -0.26 2.70 -3.80
CA ARG A 44 -0.55 3.82 -4.69
C ARG A 44 -1.93 3.68 -5.31
N ASP A 45 -2.40 4.81 -5.86
CA ASP A 45 -3.64 4.85 -6.62
C ASP A 45 -3.37 4.34 -8.04
N SER A 46 -4.09 3.32 -8.48
CA SER A 46 -3.89 2.75 -9.80
C SER A 46 -4.24 3.72 -10.92
N GLN A 47 -5.08 4.71 -10.64
CA GLN A 47 -5.44 5.72 -11.64
C GLN A 47 -4.36 6.79 -11.81
N ASN A 48 -3.42 6.84 -10.88
CA ASN A 48 -2.37 7.84 -10.90
C ASN A 48 -1.03 7.18 -10.54
N PRO A 49 -0.54 6.28 -11.40
CA PRO A 49 0.65 5.49 -11.05
C PRO A 49 1.91 6.31 -10.87
N ASP A 50 1.95 7.51 -11.45
CA ASP A 50 3.09 8.41 -11.28
C ASP A 50 2.91 9.36 -10.11
N GLY A 51 1.83 9.21 -9.36
CA GLY A 51 1.55 10.04 -8.21
C GLY A 51 2.28 9.54 -6.97
N ALA A 52 1.79 9.96 -5.82
CA ALA A 52 2.40 9.63 -4.54
C ALA A 52 2.34 8.14 -4.25
N VAL A 53 3.37 7.63 -3.62
CA VAL A 53 3.43 6.27 -3.10
C VAL A 53 3.52 6.37 -1.57
N LEU A 54 2.59 5.72 -0.89
CA LEU A 54 2.68 5.59 0.56
C LEU A 54 3.59 4.40 0.88
N VAL A 55 4.48 4.59 1.82
CA VAL A 55 5.45 3.57 2.19
C VAL A 55 5.23 3.18 3.64
N PHE A 56 5.10 1.89 3.87
CA PHE A 56 4.92 1.32 5.21
C PHE A 56 6.09 0.39 5.50
N ASP A 57 6.58 0.40 6.73
CA ASP A 57 7.44 -0.69 7.16
C ASP A 57 6.55 -1.90 7.49
N ASN A 58 7.18 -3.05 7.75
CA ASN A 58 6.43 -4.28 7.97
C ASN A 58 5.54 -4.22 9.22
N ASP A 59 6.01 -3.57 10.27
CA ASP A 59 5.23 -3.45 11.50
C ASP A 59 4.01 -2.57 11.30
N GLU A 60 4.18 -1.46 10.60
CA GLU A 60 3.06 -0.57 10.27
C GLU A 60 2.03 -1.30 9.41
N TRP A 61 2.50 -2.02 8.43
CA TRP A 61 1.62 -2.75 7.52
C TRP A 61 0.83 -3.82 8.26
N ASN A 62 1.51 -4.60 9.10
CA ASN A 62 0.84 -5.64 9.85
C ASN A 62 -0.20 -5.09 10.82
N ALA A 63 0.10 -3.97 11.46
CA ALA A 63 -0.84 -3.33 12.36
C ALA A 63 -2.08 -2.83 11.61
N PHE A 64 -1.86 -2.24 10.44
CA PHE A 64 -2.96 -1.76 9.61
C PHE A 64 -3.85 -2.92 9.13
N VAL A 65 -3.24 -3.96 8.59
CA VAL A 65 -3.99 -5.11 8.08
C VAL A 65 -4.75 -5.80 9.23
N GLY A 66 -4.13 -5.93 10.39
CA GLY A 66 -4.80 -6.50 11.55
C GLY A 66 -6.03 -5.70 11.96
N ALA A 67 -5.93 -4.38 11.93
CA ALA A 67 -7.07 -3.52 12.26
C ALA A 67 -8.18 -3.64 11.22
N VAL A 68 -7.81 -3.72 9.95
CA VAL A 68 -8.79 -3.92 8.88
C VAL A 68 -9.54 -5.24 9.06
N GLU A 69 -8.79 -6.31 9.31
CA GLU A 69 -9.38 -7.63 9.48
C GLU A 69 -10.29 -7.73 10.69
N SER A 70 -9.98 -6.98 11.74
CA SER A 70 -10.82 -7.00 12.95
C SER A 70 -12.07 -6.11 12.81
N GLY A 71 -12.20 -5.39 11.71
CA GLY A 71 -13.32 -4.50 11.49
C GLY A 71 -13.16 -3.12 12.12
N PHE A 72 -12.00 -2.84 12.70
CA PHE A 72 -11.77 -1.57 13.40
C PHE A 72 -11.91 -0.37 12.45
N PHE A 73 -11.48 -0.52 11.21
CA PHE A 73 -11.56 0.53 10.19
C PHE A 73 -12.71 0.31 9.22
N GLN A 74 -13.76 -0.36 9.64
CA GLN A 74 -14.88 -0.59 8.76
C GLN A 74 -15.49 0.74 8.32
N HIS A 75 -15.84 0.82 7.04
CA HIS A 75 -16.43 2.04 6.48
C HIS A 75 -17.74 2.35 7.17
N ARG A 76 -17.96 3.60 7.48
CA ARG A 76 -19.12 4.07 8.28
C ARG A 76 -20.09 4.87 7.46
#